data_0ae011bc4de47d5f4a2b4a6c1f8384b8
#
_entry.id   0ae011bc4de47d5f4a2b4a6c1f8384b8
#
_cell.length_a   1.000
_cell.length_b   1.000
_cell.length_c   1.000
_cell.angle_alpha   90.00
_cell.angle_beta   90.00
_cell.angle_gamma   90.00
#
_symmetry.space_group_name_H-M   'P 1'
#
loop_
_entity.id
_entity.type
_entity.pdbx_description
1 polymer ?
#
loop_
_entity_poly.entity_id
_entity_poly.type
_entity_poly.pdbx_seq_one_letter_code
_entity_poly.pdbx_strand_id
1 'polypeptide(L)'
;MEDNARLVVVSNRLPLSLSWGEQGWETRASAGGLVTALGPVLRDRGGLWIGWTGTTRQDLDLKVLKRVLGPESRQMGYRLIPVLLNTEEIDNYYHGFSNEIIWPLFHDLQTICRFDPAYWEAYNSVNDTFAKVVSRHSREEDFLWINDYHLIPLARSIKGRGFRRRCFFFLHITFPPKDIFLKLPWRERLLRDLMEFEMVGFQTVRDRRNFIDCLRVFDHQAHVTGKGPVLVTVQAFGTRTRVAALPISIDFKEFARIAGTFKAEEKVAEYRYNFSCEHIMLGVDRLDYTKGIPEKLLAFRTALERYPELREKVSLIQLIVPSRQDVPAYQRLKNEIEMLVSQINGEFTTPGWIPVIYKHGSVPRDELVALYRAADIGFVTSLKDGMNLVSKE
;
A
#
# COMPACT_ATOMS: atom_id res chain seq x y z
N MET A 1 -27.72 -0.67 8.23
CA MET A 1 -26.63 -0.26 9.14
C MET A 1 -27.19 0.90 9.92
N GLU A 2 -27.17 0.84 11.21
CA GLU A 2 -27.52 2.01 12.03
C GLU A 2 -26.61 3.17 11.60
N ASP A 3 -27.20 4.25 11.19
CA ASP A 3 -26.56 5.39 10.51
C ASP A 3 -25.58 6.18 11.38
N ASN A 4 -25.27 5.69 12.58
CA ASN A 4 -24.59 6.44 13.64
C ASN A 4 -23.34 5.75 14.23
N ALA A 5 -22.89 4.61 13.69
CA ALA A 5 -21.68 3.94 14.17
C ALA A 5 -20.44 4.75 13.78
N ARG A 6 -19.63 5.14 14.78
CA ARG A 6 -18.37 5.84 14.54
C ARG A 6 -17.38 4.93 13.79
N LEU A 7 -16.72 5.46 12.77
CA LEU A 7 -15.71 4.76 12.01
C LEU A 7 -14.35 4.82 12.73
N VAL A 8 -13.73 3.65 12.93
CA VAL A 8 -12.37 3.51 13.46
C VAL A 8 -11.53 2.79 12.42
N VAL A 9 -10.69 3.52 11.73
CA VAL A 9 -9.70 2.97 10.79
C VAL A 9 -8.47 2.54 11.59
N VAL A 10 -8.01 1.31 11.35
CA VAL A 10 -6.76 0.79 11.91
C VAL A 10 -5.87 0.36 10.78
N SER A 11 -4.67 0.89 10.72
CA SER A 11 -3.65 0.53 9.72
C SER A 11 -2.26 0.51 10.35
N ASN A 12 -1.30 -0.10 9.65
CA ASN A 12 0.07 -0.16 10.17
C ASN A 12 0.62 1.23 10.50
N ARG A 13 0.42 2.22 9.62
CA ARG A 13 0.87 3.61 9.83
C ARG A 13 -0.30 4.58 9.94
N LEU A 14 -0.10 5.67 10.69
CA LEU A 14 -0.93 6.86 10.61
C LEU A 14 -0.85 7.49 9.20
N PRO A 15 -1.82 8.34 8.81
CA PRO A 15 -1.78 9.09 7.55
C PRO A 15 -0.68 10.16 7.50
N LEU A 16 0.10 10.27 8.53
CA LEU A 16 1.30 11.09 8.63
C LEU A 16 2.40 10.33 9.36
N SER A 17 3.65 10.75 9.18
CA SER A 17 4.81 10.28 9.94
C SER A 17 5.39 11.42 10.77
N LEU A 18 6.00 11.05 11.90
CA LEU A 18 6.76 11.96 12.75
C LEU A 18 8.25 11.80 12.45
N SER A 19 8.95 12.93 12.35
CA SER A 19 10.41 12.98 12.23
C SER A 19 10.96 14.10 13.09
N TRP A 20 12.23 13.95 13.52
CA TRP A 20 12.94 15.01 14.21
C TRP A 20 13.61 15.91 13.17
N GLY A 21 13.18 17.16 13.10
CA GLY A 21 13.74 18.19 12.24
C GLY A 21 14.60 19.20 13.02
N GLU A 22 15.07 20.25 12.36
CA GLU A 22 15.93 21.30 12.95
C GLU A 22 15.28 22.03 14.15
N GLN A 23 13.98 22.19 14.12
CA GLN A 23 13.20 22.88 15.17
C GLN A 23 12.43 21.94 16.10
N GLY A 24 12.71 20.63 16.06
CA GLY A 24 12.06 19.62 16.86
C GLY A 24 11.18 18.65 16.05
N TRP A 25 10.13 18.12 16.69
CA TRP A 25 9.22 17.18 16.05
C TRP A 25 8.36 17.82 14.96
N GLU A 26 8.46 17.27 13.75
CA GLU A 26 7.72 17.66 12.58
C GLU A 26 6.81 16.55 12.08
N THR A 27 5.70 16.93 11.43
CA THR A 27 4.81 16.00 10.75
C THR A 27 5.06 16.05 9.24
N ARG A 28 5.03 14.87 8.61
CA ARG A 28 5.05 14.75 7.16
C ARG A 28 3.85 13.91 6.72
N ALA A 29 3.07 14.44 5.79
CA ALA A 29 1.96 13.68 5.21
C ALA A 29 2.47 12.39 4.56
N SER A 30 1.82 11.27 4.85
CA SER A 30 2.14 10.01 4.20
C SER A 30 1.51 9.99 2.80
N ALA A 31 2.34 9.86 1.79
CA ALA A 31 1.88 9.62 0.42
C ALA A 31 1.55 8.14 0.25
N GLY A 32 0.28 7.77 0.23
CA GLY A 32 -0.12 6.38 0.02
C GLY A 32 -1.58 6.25 -0.38
N GLY A 33 -1.89 5.27 -1.26
CA GLY A 33 -3.24 5.04 -1.76
C GLY A 33 -4.29 4.85 -0.67
N LEU A 34 -3.92 4.22 0.46
CA LEU A 34 -4.81 4.05 1.61
C LEU A 34 -5.22 5.41 2.22
N VAL A 35 -4.26 6.31 2.40
CA VAL A 35 -4.52 7.66 2.96
C VAL A 35 -5.41 8.47 2.03
N THR A 36 -5.12 8.43 0.74
CA THR A 36 -5.91 9.12 -0.29
C THR A 36 -7.34 8.58 -0.36
N ALA A 37 -7.53 7.28 -0.21
CA ALA A 37 -8.85 6.66 -0.28
C ALA A 37 -9.69 6.85 0.99
N LEU A 38 -9.11 6.73 2.19
CA LEU A 38 -9.85 6.74 3.45
C LEU A 38 -9.92 8.10 4.12
N GLY A 39 -8.97 8.99 3.87
CA GLY A 39 -8.94 10.33 4.46
C GLY A 39 -10.21 11.13 4.23
N PRO A 40 -10.75 11.25 3.01
CA PRO A 40 -12.02 11.92 2.74
C PRO A 40 -13.20 11.31 3.52
N VAL A 41 -13.31 9.98 3.55
CA VAL A 41 -14.39 9.26 4.24
C VAL A 41 -14.39 9.57 5.74
N LEU A 42 -13.20 9.57 6.37
CA LEU A 42 -13.08 9.92 7.79
C LEU A 42 -13.33 11.40 8.05
N ARG A 43 -12.93 12.29 7.15
CA ARG A 43 -13.21 13.73 7.27
C ARG A 43 -14.70 14.02 7.28
N ASP A 44 -15.44 13.36 6.38
CA ASP A 44 -16.89 13.60 6.23
C ASP A 44 -17.70 12.97 7.39
N ARG A 45 -17.25 11.81 7.92
CA ARG A 45 -17.99 11.08 8.98
C ARG A 45 -17.51 11.37 10.39
N GLY A 46 -16.31 11.93 10.54
CA GLY A 46 -15.57 11.93 11.79
C GLY A 46 -15.07 10.53 12.16
N GLY A 47 -14.35 10.39 13.27
CA GLY A 47 -13.89 9.08 13.74
C GLY A 47 -12.47 9.07 14.25
N LEU A 48 -11.84 7.89 14.18
CA LEU A 48 -10.47 7.68 14.64
C LEU A 48 -9.64 7.03 13.53
N TRP A 49 -8.36 7.41 13.49
CA TRP A 49 -7.35 6.63 12.78
C TRP A 49 -6.28 6.17 13.77
N ILE A 50 -6.12 4.86 13.90
CA ILE A 50 -5.16 4.22 14.81
C ILE A 50 -4.02 3.64 13.97
N GLY A 51 -2.77 3.97 14.30
CA GLY A 51 -1.61 3.47 13.58
C GLY A 51 -0.28 3.86 14.21
N TRP A 52 0.79 3.26 13.73
CA TRP A 52 2.15 3.62 14.13
C TRP A 52 2.56 4.97 13.56
N THR A 53 3.32 5.74 14.33
CA THR A 53 3.77 7.10 13.97
C THR A 53 4.90 7.16 12.95
N GLY A 54 5.53 6.02 12.65
CA GLY A 54 6.69 5.95 11.75
C GLY A 54 8.04 6.16 12.43
N THR A 55 8.07 6.37 13.75
CA THR A 55 9.30 6.52 14.54
C THR A 55 9.27 5.61 15.78
N THR A 56 10.39 5.47 16.48
CA THR A 56 10.56 4.56 17.62
C THR A 56 9.95 5.13 18.90
N ARG A 57 9.64 4.24 19.89
CA ARG A 57 9.10 4.64 21.20
C ARG A 57 10.10 5.51 21.99
N GLN A 58 11.40 5.28 21.81
CA GLN A 58 12.44 5.99 22.54
C GLN A 58 12.48 7.50 22.21
N ASP A 59 12.01 7.86 21.03
CA ASP A 59 12.03 9.23 20.53
C ASP A 59 10.79 10.04 20.92
N LEU A 60 9.78 9.42 21.57
CA LEU A 60 8.48 10.04 21.81
C LEU A 60 7.94 9.82 23.22
N ASP A 61 7.47 10.90 23.84
CA ASP A 61 6.63 10.86 25.02
C ASP A 61 5.17 11.24 24.71
N LEU A 62 4.26 10.97 25.67
CA LEU A 62 2.84 11.26 25.51
C LEU A 62 2.52 12.77 25.39
N LYS A 63 3.37 13.65 25.96
CA LYS A 63 3.18 15.11 25.89
C LYS A 63 3.53 15.62 24.50
N VAL A 64 4.64 15.13 23.94
CA VAL A 64 5.05 15.42 22.55
C VAL A 64 3.95 14.96 21.59
N LEU A 65 3.48 13.72 21.71
CA LEU A 65 2.42 13.19 20.86
C LEU A 65 1.14 14.06 20.88
N LYS A 66 0.67 14.47 22.06
CA LYS A 66 -0.51 15.33 22.18
C LYS A 66 -0.29 16.71 21.54
N ARG A 67 0.92 17.27 21.72
CA ARG A 67 1.27 18.59 21.16
C ARG A 67 1.32 18.55 19.64
N VAL A 68 1.90 17.50 19.05
CA VAL A 68 2.12 17.40 17.62
C VAL A 68 0.87 16.86 16.89
N LEU A 69 0.25 15.77 17.37
CA LEU A 69 -0.90 15.16 16.69
C LEU A 69 -2.23 15.88 16.95
N GLY A 70 -2.32 16.73 17.99
CA GLY A 70 -3.53 17.47 18.31
C GLY A 70 -3.94 18.47 17.23
N PRO A 71 -3.06 19.38 16.76
CA PRO A 71 -3.32 20.27 15.64
C PRO A 71 -3.67 19.51 14.36
N GLU A 72 -2.90 18.49 14.02
CA GLU A 72 -3.11 17.66 12.82
C GLU A 72 -4.50 16.99 12.82
N SER A 73 -4.91 16.43 13.99
CA SER A 73 -6.24 15.84 14.15
C SER A 73 -7.36 16.84 13.86
N ARG A 74 -7.21 18.10 14.33
CA ARG A 74 -8.19 19.16 14.07
C ARG A 74 -8.24 19.53 12.59
N GLN A 75 -7.08 19.67 11.96
CA GLN A 75 -6.99 20.01 10.54
C GLN A 75 -7.57 18.91 9.64
N MET A 76 -7.33 17.63 10.00
CA MET A 76 -7.83 16.49 9.25
C MET A 76 -9.33 16.21 9.47
N GLY A 77 -9.94 16.74 10.55
CA GLY A 77 -11.35 16.51 10.89
C GLY A 77 -11.62 15.15 11.57
N TYR A 78 -10.58 14.39 11.97
CA TYR A 78 -10.69 13.13 12.71
C TYR A 78 -9.51 12.95 13.67
N ARG A 79 -9.67 12.10 14.70
CA ARG A 79 -8.64 11.91 15.71
C ARG A 79 -7.57 10.92 15.28
N LEU A 80 -6.31 11.27 15.47
CA LEU A 80 -5.15 10.41 15.28
C LEU A 80 -4.77 9.77 16.63
N ILE A 81 -4.69 8.45 16.65
CA ILE A 81 -4.32 7.66 17.84
C ILE A 81 -3.04 6.89 17.53
N PRO A 82 -1.92 7.24 18.17
CA PRO A 82 -0.65 6.61 17.89
C PRO A 82 -0.52 5.24 18.56
N VAL A 83 0.07 4.30 17.84
CA VAL A 83 0.68 3.08 18.37
C VAL A 83 2.18 3.29 18.42
N LEU A 84 2.81 3.05 19.56
CA LEU A 84 4.24 3.20 19.74
C LEU A 84 4.91 1.83 19.67
N LEU A 85 5.92 1.74 18.81
CA LEU A 85 6.74 0.56 18.61
C LEU A 85 8.20 0.91 18.94
N ASN A 86 8.94 -0.05 19.48
CA ASN A 86 10.39 0.07 19.67
C ASN A 86 11.15 -0.43 18.42
N THR A 87 12.46 -0.26 18.39
CA THR A 87 13.31 -0.63 17.24
C THR A 87 13.22 -2.12 16.93
N GLU A 88 13.29 -3.00 17.94
CA GLU A 88 13.21 -4.46 17.75
C GLU A 88 11.84 -4.88 17.19
N GLU A 89 10.76 -4.27 17.70
CA GLU A 89 9.41 -4.50 17.13
C GLU A 89 9.33 -4.07 15.66
N ILE A 90 9.95 -2.95 15.28
CA ILE A 90 9.96 -2.48 13.90
C ILE A 90 10.78 -3.43 13.02
N ASP A 91 11.97 -3.82 13.47
CA ASP A 91 12.86 -4.69 12.69
C ASP A 91 12.23 -6.06 12.44
N ASN A 92 11.67 -6.70 13.47
CA ASN A 92 11.13 -8.05 13.33
C ASN A 92 9.69 -8.09 12.76
N TYR A 93 8.83 -7.13 13.13
CA TYR A 93 7.45 -7.09 12.66
C TYR A 93 7.31 -6.44 11.30
N TYR A 94 7.83 -5.19 11.13
CA TYR A 94 7.63 -4.43 9.90
C TYR A 94 8.62 -4.83 8.83
N HIS A 95 9.94 -4.76 9.12
CA HIS A 95 10.95 -5.17 8.14
C HIS A 95 10.94 -6.69 7.95
N GLY A 96 10.91 -7.48 9.02
CA GLY A 96 10.93 -8.94 9.00
C GLY A 96 9.61 -9.53 8.49
N PHE A 97 8.65 -9.84 9.38
CA PHE A 97 7.47 -10.62 9.01
C PHE A 97 6.65 -9.99 7.88
N SER A 98 6.41 -8.70 7.96
CA SER A 98 5.57 -8.02 6.96
C SER A 98 6.24 -7.89 5.60
N ASN A 99 7.53 -7.50 5.55
CA ASN A 99 8.18 -7.12 4.29
C ASN A 99 9.20 -8.12 3.76
N GLU A 100 9.74 -9.03 4.59
CA GLU A 100 10.60 -10.11 4.13
C GLU A 100 9.85 -11.46 3.98
N ILE A 101 8.61 -11.58 4.50
CA ILE A 101 7.82 -12.81 4.37
C ILE A 101 6.51 -12.54 3.61
N ILE A 102 5.56 -11.80 4.21
CA ILE A 102 4.22 -11.69 3.63
C ILE A 102 4.24 -10.92 2.31
N TRP A 103 4.92 -9.79 2.25
CA TRP A 103 4.98 -8.99 1.03
C TRP A 103 5.50 -9.78 -0.17
N PRO A 104 6.71 -10.38 -0.15
CA PRO A 104 7.20 -11.13 -1.30
C PRO A 104 6.38 -12.40 -1.57
N LEU A 105 5.97 -13.15 -0.54
CA LEU A 105 5.19 -14.37 -0.74
C LEU A 105 3.85 -14.08 -1.43
N PHE A 106 3.15 -13.03 -1.01
CA PHE A 106 1.85 -12.66 -1.59
C PHE A 106 1.98 -12.08 -3.01
N HIS A 107 3.20 -11.69 -3.41
CA HIS A 107 3.52 -11.29 -4.78
C HIS A 107 4.23 -12.37 -5.60
N ASP A 108 4.12 -13.65 -5.21
CA ASP A 108 4.69 -14.84 -5.89
C ASP A 108 6.23 -14.85 -5.94
N LEU A 109 6.89 -14.09 -5.06
CA LEU A 109 8.35 -13.97 -4.97
C LEU A 109 8.90 -14.78 -3.77
N GLN A 110 8.47 -16.03 -3.64
CA GLN A 110 8.81 -16.90 -2.51
C GLN A 110 10.32 -17.16 -2.35
N THR A 111 11.10 -17.02 -3.42
CA THR A 111 12.55 -17.26 -3.42
C THR A 111 13.34 -16.24 -2.62
N ILE A 112 12.77 -15.06 -2.38
CA ILE A 112 13.40 -14.01 -1.57
C ILE A 112 12.85 -13.94 -0.14
N CYS A 113 11.90 -14.83 0.23
CA CYS A 113 11.36 -14.88 1.58
C CYS A 113 12.40 -15.40 2.57
N ARG A 114 12.51 -14.71 3.71
CA ARG A 114 13.34 -15.12 4.83
C ARG A 114 12.46 -15.54 6.00
N PHE A 115 12.23 -16.84 6.17
CA PHE A 115 11.42 -17.37 7.25
C PHE A 115 12.22 -17.43 8.56
N ASP A 116 11.84 -16.58 9.52
CA ASP A 116 12.43 -16.53 10.85
C ASP A 116 11.32 -16.61 11.91
N PRO A 117 11.39 -17.54 12.87
CA PRO A 117 10.40 -17.64 13.95
C PRO A 117 10.29 -16.37 14.81
N ALA A 118 11.39 -15.64 15.02
CA ALA A 118 11.37 -14.40 15.79
C ALA A 118 10.48 -13.33 15.14
N TYR A 119 10.42 -13.30 13.81
CA TYR A 119 9.53 -12.42 13.06
C TYR A 119 8.06 -12.69 13.34
N TRP A 120 7.70 -13.99 13.45
CA TRP A 120 6.33 -14.39 13.79
C TRP A 120 5.94 -14.00 15.22
N GLU A 121 6.85 -14.17 16.18
CA GLU A 121 6.63 -13.78 17.57
C GLU A 121 6.40 -12.27 17.68
N ALA A 122 7.26 -11.47 17.06
CA ALA A 122 7.13 -10.02 17.01
C ALA A 122 5.83 -9.58 16.30
N TYR A 123 5.44 -10.25 15.21
CA TYR A 123 4.20 -9.97 14.51
C TYR A 123 2.97 -10.14 15.41
N ASN A 124 2.91 -11.19 16.22
CA ASN A 124 1.84 -11.38 17.19
C ASN A 124 1.90 -10.37 18.33
N SER A 125 3.08 -10.12 18.91
CA SER A 125 3.28 -9.15 20.00
C SER A 125 2.87 -7.72 19.61
N VAL A 126 3.22 -7.28 18.42
CA VAL A 126 2.83 -5.97 17.91
C VAL A 126 1.32 -5.91 17.68
N ASN A 127 0.70 -6.96 17.14
CA ASN A 127 -0.76 -7.01 17.01
C ASN A 127 -1.47 -6.98 18.37
N ASP A 128 -0.90 -7.56 19.43
CA ASP A 128 -1.40 -7.44 20.79
C ASP A 128 -1.25 -6.00 21.35
N THR A 129 -0.19 -5.30 20.96
CA THR A 129 0.00 -3.87 21.26
C THR A 129 -1.05 -3.01 20.55
N PHE A 130 -1.32 -3.26 19.26
CA PHE A 130 -2.43 -2.63 18.54
C PHE A 130 -3.77 -2.92 19.21
N ALA A 131 -4.04 -4.17 19.60
CA ALA A 131 -5.27 -4.57 20.27
C ALA A 131 -5.48 -3.81 21.60
N LYS A 132 -4.41 -3.58 22.39
CA LYS A 132 -4.48 -2.74 23.60
C LYS A 132 -4.94 -1.32 23.29
N VAL A 133 -4.37 -0.70 22.27
CA VAL A 133 -4.71 0.68 21.86
C VAL A 133 -6.13 0.74 21.30
N VAL A 134 -6.50 -0.18 20.42
CA VAL A 134 -7.87 -0.27 19.86
C VAL A 134 -8.90 -0.44 20.97
N SER A 135 -8.70 -1.39 21.88
CA SER A 135 -9.64 -1.65 22.98
C SER A 135 -9.84 -0.46 23.91
N ARG A 136 -8.79 0.36 24.09
CA ARG A 136 -8.85 1.57 24.95
C ARG A 136 -9.61 2.72 24.28
N HIS A 137 -9.55 2.83 22.96
CA HIS A 137 -10.04 4.00 22.23
C HIS A 137 -11.32 3.74 21.42
N SER A 138 -11.69 2.48 21.19
CA SER A 138 -12.95 2.10 20.54
C SER A 138 -14.06 1.75 21.54
N ARG A 139 -15.30 1.95 21.08
CA ARG A 139 -16.54 1.58 21.79
C ARG A 139 -17.11 0.30 21.17
N GLU A 140 -18.11 -0.29 21.82
CA GLU A 140 -18.75 -1.52 21.34
C GLU A 140 -19.50 -1.31 20.02
N GLU A 141 -20.09 -0.13 19.87
CA GLU A 141 -20.90 0.26 18.70
C GLU A 141 -20.02 0.68 17.50
N ASP A 142 -18.72 0.90 17.71
CA ASP A 142 -17.83 1.37 16.65
C ASP A 142 -17.67 0.33 15.54
N PHE A 143 -17.53 0.83 14.32
CA PHE A 143 -17.17 0.04 13.16
C PHE A 143 -15.64 0.06 13.01
N LEU A 144 -14.98 -1.06 13.33
CA LEU A 144 -13.52 -1.21 13.18
C LEU A 144 -13.17 -1.66 11.77
N TRP A 145 -12.50 -0.81 11.01
CA TRP A 145 -11.99 -1.13 9.68
C TRP A 145 -10.48 -1.32 9.74
N ILE A 146 -10.06 -2.58 9.77
CA ILE A 146 -8.67 -3.01 9.89
C ILE A 146 -8.09 -3.22 8.50
N ASN A 147 -6.93 -2.62 8.25
CA ASN A 147 -6.35 -2.53 6.92
C ASN A 147 -5.00 -3.22 6.84
N ASP A 148 -4.92 -4.11 5.86
CA ASP A 148 -3.75 -4.70 5.27
C ASP A 148 -3.02 -5.77 6.10
N TYR A 149 -2.16 -6.50 5.44
CA TYR A 149 -1.47 -7.72 5.86
C TYR A 149 -0.66 -7.60 7.16
N HIS A 150 -0.40 -6.40 7.61
CA HIS A 150 0.28 -6.14 8.88
C HIS A 150 -0.57 -6.54 10.10
N LEU A 151 -1.89 -6.55 9.97
CA LEU A 151 -2.83 -6.61 11.09
C LEU A 151 -3.78 -7.82 11.03
N ILE A 152 -3.37 -8.90 10.36
CA ILE A 152 -4.20 -10.12 10.25
C ILE A 152 -4.59 -10.70 11.63
N PRO A 153 -3.68 -10.79 12.65
CA PRO A 153 -4.05 -11.32 13.97
C PRO A 153 -4.93 -10.41 14.83
N LEU A 154 -5.17 -9.16 14.42
CA LEU A 154 -5.74 -8.13 15.31
C LEU A 154 -7.14 -8.47 15.84
N ALA A 155 -8.03 -9.06 15.03
CA ALA A 155 -9.36 -9.43 15.50
C ALA A 155 -9.29 -10.48 16.62
N ARG A 156 -8.46 -11.50 16.49
CA ARG A 156 -8.19 -12.49 17.53
C ARG A 156 -7.65 -11.84 18.80
N SER A 157 -6.66 -10.95 18.66
CA SER A 157 -6.05 -10.26 19.79
C SER A 157 -7.03 -9.37 20.53
N ILE A 158 -7.98 -8.72 19.84
CA ILE A 158 -9.06 -7.93 20.46
C ILE A 158 -10.03 -8.86 21.22
N LYS A 159 -10.46 -9.96 20.61
CA LYS A 159 -11.36 -10.96 21.22
C LYS A 159 -10.71 -11.62 22.44
N GLY A 160 -9.42 -11.97 22.37
CA GLY A 160 -8.67 -12.54 23.49
C GLY A 160 -8.58 -11.62 24.72
N ARG A 161 -8.84 -10.33 24.56
CA ARG A 161 -8.94 -9.34 25.65
C ARG A 161 -10.37 -9.18 26.21
N GLY A 162 -11.30 -10.02 25.76
CA GLY A 162 -12.70 -9.97 26.20
C GLY A 162 -13.56 -8.91 25.50
N PHE A 163 -13.03 -8.24 24.49
CA PHE A 163 -13.78 -7.23 23.75
C PHE A 163 -14.45 -7.85 22.52
N ARG A 164 -15.77 -7.68 22.44
CA ARG A 164 -16.54 -8.01 21.23
C ARG A 164 -16.72 -6.74 20.41
N ARG A 165 -16.14 -6.72 19.20
CA ARG A 165 -16.19 -5.57 18.28
C ARG A 165 -16.52 -6.07 16.88
N ARG A 166 -17.22 -5.24 16.12
CA ARG A 166 -17.48 -5.48 14.69
C ARG A 166 -16.22 -5.16 13.91
N CYS A 167 -15.41 -6.18 13.64
CA CYS A 167 -14.12 -6.05 12.95
C CYS A 167 -14.26 -6.45 11.49
N PHE A 168 -13.90 -5.53 10.61
CA PHE A 168 -13.84 -5.74 9.17
C PHE A 168 -12.39 -5.61 8.72
N PHE A 169 -11.92 -6.57 7.94
CA PHE A 169 -10.56 -6.60 7.42
C PHE A 169 -10.55 -6.34 5.93
N PHE A 170 -9.58 -5.57 5.45
CA PHE A 170 -9.36 -5.39 4.03
C PHE A 170 -7.89 -5.63 3.67
N LEU A 171 -7.65 -6.55 2.73
CA LEU A 171 -6.33 -6.83 2.19
C LEU A 171 -6.10 -6.00 0.92
N HIS A 172 -5.11 -5.09 0.97
CA HIS A 172 -4.79 -4.21 -0.15
C HIS A 172 -3.85 -4.83 -1.17
N ILE A 173 -3.09 -5.86 -0.78
CA ILE A 173 -2.22 -6.64 -1.67
C ILE A 173 -2.96 -7.87 -2.22
N THR A 174 -2.34 -8.57 -3.17
CA THR A 174 -2.88 -9.82 -3.70
C THR A 174 -2.96 -10.89 -2.61
N PHE A 175 -3.93 -11.80 -2.71
CA PHE A 175 -3.88 -13.05 -1.95
C PHE A 175 -3.39 -14.16 -2.88
N PRO A 176 -2.28 -14.87 -2.53
CA PRO A 176 -1.64 -15.82 -3.43
C PRO A 176 -2.48 -17.09 -3.64
N PRO A 177 -2.26 -17.82 -4.75
CA PRO A 177 -2.86 -19.14 -4.93
C PRO A 177 -2.34 -20.12 -3.86
N LYS A 178 -3.09 -21.20 -3.65
CA LYS A 178 -2.81 -22.19 -2.58
C LYS A 178 -1.37 -22.72 -2.63
N ASP A 179 -0.83 -22.99 -3.81
CA ASP A 179 0.49 -23.60 -3.96
C ASP A 179 1.64 -22.69 -3.47
N ILE A 180 1.41 -21.38 -3.55
CA ILE A 180 2.32 -20.37 -2.98
C ILE A 180 2.04 -20.17 -1.49
N PHE A 181 0.76 -19.99 -1.11
CA PHE A 181 0.38 -19.75 0.28
C PHE A 181 0.81 -20.89 1.21
N LEU A 182 0.72 -22.15 0.74
CA LEU A 182 1.11 -23.34 1.52
C LEU A 182 2.60 -23.41 1.87
N LYS A 183 3.45 -22.59 1.27
CA LYS A 183 4.88 -22.45 1.63
C LYS A 183 5.10 -21.69 2.92
N LEU A 184 4.09 -20.93 3.38
CA LEU A 184 4.18 -20.17 4.62
C LEU A 184 4.11 -21.12 5.84
N PRO A 185 5.07 -21.12 6.76
CA PRO A 185 5.03 -21.98 7.96
C PRO A 185 3.76 -21.79 8.80
N TRP A 186 3.33 -20.57 8.98
CA TRP A 186 2.17 -20.19 9.83
C TRP A 186 0.85 -20.07 9.04
N ARG A 187 0.75 -20.68 7.88
CA ARG A 187 -0.37 -20.60 6.94
C ARG A 187 -1.74 -20.87 7.57
N GLU A 188 -1.87 -21.97 8.30
CA GLU A 188 -3.15 -22.34 8.94
C GLU A 188 -3.55 -21.31 9.99
N ARG A 189 -2.59 -20.83 10.78
CA ARG A 189 -2.86 -19.84 11.81
C ARG A 189 -3.36 -18.53 11.23
N LEU A 190 -2.74 -18.04 10.16
CA LEU A 190 -3.18 -16.82 9.48
C LEU A 190 -4.59 -16.98 8.87
N LEU A 191 -4.92 -18.15 8.33
CA LEU A 191 -6.28 -18.41 7.83
C LEU A 191 -7.31 -18.35 8.97
N ARG A 192 -6.99 -18.99 10.11
CA ARG A 192 -7.86 -18.92 11.31
C ARG A 192 -8.01 -17.50 11.80
N ASP A 193 -6.92 -16.72 11.84
CA ASP A 193 -6.95 -15.32 12.25
C ASP A 193 -7.82 -14.45 11.31
N LEU A 194 -7.78 -14.70 9.99
CA LEU A 194 -8.67 -14.03 9.02
C LEU A 194 -10.14 -14.43 9.21
N MET A 195 -10.43 -15.65 9.63
CA MET A 195 -11.80 -16.09 9.93
C MET A 195 -12.36 -15.51 11.23
N GLU A 196 -11.54 -14.85 12.05
CA GLU A 196 -11.99 -14.12 13.25
C GLU A 196 -12.67 -12.77 12.92
N PHE A 197 -12.52 -12.27 11.71
CA PHE A 197 -13.21 -11.05 11.26
C PHE A 197 -14.67 -11.33 10.88
N GLU A 198 -15.55 -10.35 11.08
CA GLU A 198 -16.95 -10.44 10.62
C GLU A 198 -17.04 -10.39 9.08
N MET A 199 -16.12 -9.64 8.47
CA MET A 199 -15.97 -9.59 7.02
C MET A 199 -14.49 -9.44 6.63
N VAL A 200 -14.10 -10.13 5.54
CA VAL A 200 -12.81 -10.00 4.88
C VAL A 200 -13.02 -9.53 3.45
N GLY A 201 -12.42 -8.41 3.12
CA GLY A 201 -12.43 -7.80 1.78
C GLY A 201 -11.11 -8.02 1.04
N PHE A 202 -11.22 -8.28 -0.25
CA PHE A 202 -10.11 -8.42 -1.18
C PHE A 202 -10.28 -7.48 -2.36
N GLN A 203 -9.19 -7.19 -3.09
CA GLN A 203 -9.23 -6.35 -4.28
C GLN A 203 -9.96 -7.02 -5.43
N THR A 204 -9.77 -8.31 -5.63
CA THR A 204 -10.30 -9.02 -6.80
C THR A 204 -11.08 -10.29 -6.42
N VAL A 205 -11.92 -10.73 -7.36
CA VAL A 205 -12.61 -12.04 -7.25
C VAL A 205 -11.61 -13.19 -7.22
N ARG A 206 -10.45 -13.04 -7.89
CA ARG A 206 -9.38 -14.02 -7.88
C ARG A 206 -8.77 -14.18 -6.49
N ASP A 207 -8.46 -13.08 -5.81
CA ASP A 207 -7.88 -13.10 -4.47
C ASP A 207 -8.85 -13.73 -3.47
N ARG A 208 -10.13 -13.37 -3.55
CA ARG A 208 -11.20 -14.00 -2.77
C ARG A 208 -11.27 -15.52 -3.01
N ARG A 209 -11.18 -15.98 -4.26
CA ARG A 209 -11.19 -17.40 -4.61
C ARG A 209 -9.98 -18.10 -4.04
N ASN A 210 -8.80 -17.54 -4.21
CA ASN A 210 -7.56 -18.08 -3.66
C ASN A 210 -7.64 -18.27 -2.15
N PHE A 211 -8.17 -17.30 -1.42
CA PHE A 211 -8.41 -17.40 0.02
C PHE A 211 -9.32 -18.57 0.38
N ILE A 212 -10.46 -18.70 -0.30
CA ILE A 212 -11.42 -19.80 -0.07
C ILE A 212 -10.79 -21.16 -0.40
N ASP A 213 -10.01 -21.24 -1.46
CA ASP A 213 -9.34 -22.49 -1.84
C ASP A 213 -8.26 -22.88 -0.82
N CYS A 214 -7.57 -21.91 -0.21
CA CYS A 214 -6.66 -22.16 0.92
C CYS A 214 -7.40 -22.65 2.16
N LEU A 215 -8.56 -22.12 2.51
CA LEU A 215 -9.36 -22.61 3.64
C LEU A 215 -9.74 -24.07 3.49
N ARG A 216 -10.14 -24.48 2.29
CA ARG A 216 -10.54 -25.87 1.99
C ARG A 216 -9.42 -26.90 2.13
N VAL A 217 -8.16 -26.47 2.10
CA VAL A 217 -7.01 -27.36 2.35
C VAL A 217 -6.94 -27.81 3.81
N PHE A 218 -7.28 -26.89 4.76
CA PHE A 218 -7.16 -27.14 6.19
C PHE A 218 -8.49 -27.49 6.85
N ASP A 219 -9.59 -27.16 6.22
CA ASP A 219 -10.93 -27.51 6.68
C ASP A 219 -11.75 -28.07 5.52
N HIS A 220 -11.83 -29.41 5.45
CA HIS A 220 -12.60 -30.10 4.41
C HIS A 220 -14.11 -29.88 4.53
N GLN A 221 -14.60 -29.36 5.67
CA GLN A 221 -15.98 -28.97 5.87
C GLN A 221 -16.25 -27.52 5.46
N ALA A 222 -15.21 -26.80 5.02
CA ALA A 222 -15.35 -25.43 4.57
C ALA A 222 -16.35 -25.32 3.42
N HIS A 223 -17.42 -24.57 3.62
CA HIS A 223 -18.43 -24.38 2.59
C HIS A 223 -18.76 -22.90 2.39
N VAL A 224 -19.25 -22.60 1.19
CA VAL A 224 -19.57 -21.26 0.75
C VAL A 224 -21.06 -21.16 0.49
N THR A 225 -21.71 -20.18 1.05
CA THR A 225 -23.12 -19.84 0.78
C THR A 225 -23.21 -18.48 0.09
N GLY A 226 -24.16 -18.35 -0.82
CA GLY A 226 -24.29 -17.18 -1.68
C GLY A 226 -23.63 -17.40 -3.06
N LYS A 227 -24.20 -16.78 -4.10
CA LYS A 227 -23.74 -16.94 -5.49
C LYS A 227 -23.26 -15.61 -6.11
N GLY A 228 -23.19 -14.52 -5.32
CA GLY A 228 -22.85 -13.21 -5.82
C GLY A 228 -21.36 -13.08 -6.21
N PRO A 229 -21.05 -12.33 -7.27
CA PRO A 229 -19.66 -12.06 -7.66
C PRO A 229 -18.93 -11.19 -6.63
N VAL A 230 -19.66 -10.39 -5.85
CA VAL A 230 -19.08 -9.44 -4.91
C VAL A 230 -18.92 -10.03 -3.52
N LEU A 231 -19.97 -10.64 -2.95
CA LEU A 231 -20.05 -11.07 -1.55
C LEU A 231 -20.56 -12.51 -1.44
N VAL A 232 -19.88 -13.31 -0.64
CA VAL A 232 -20.27 -14.64 -0.21
C VAL A 232 -20.10 -14.79 1.29
N THR A 233 -20.72 -15.80 1.88
CA THR A 233 -20.46 -16.20 3.27
C THR A 233 -19.69 -17.50 3.26
N VAL A 234 -18.60 -17.56 4.04
CA VAL A 234 -17.77 -18.74 4.21
C VAL A 234 -17.91 -19.23 5.64
N GLN A 235 -18.12 -20.52 5.82
CA GLN A 235 -18.03 -21.20 7.09
C GLN A 235 -16.81 -22.13 7.06
N ALA A 236 -15.87 -21.89 7.99
CA ALA A 236 -14.66 -22.72 8.17
C ALA A 236 -14.17 -22.60 9.59
N PHE A 237 -13.48 -23.62 10.09
CA PHE A 237 -12.94 -23.69 11.47
C PHE A 237 -13.97 -23.41 12.57
N GLY A 238 -15.24 -23.78 12.33
CA GLY A 238 -16.33 -23.49 13.25
C GLY A 238 -16.80 -22.03 13.29
N THR A 239 -16.23 -21.14 12.48
CA THR A 239 -16.58 -19.73 12.39
C THR A 239 -17.30 -19.40 11.08
N ARG A 240 -17.99 -18.26 11.05
CA ARG A 240 -18.71 -17.77 9.87
C ARG A 240 -18.29 -16.34 9.55
N THR A 241 -17.78 -16.12 8.33
CA THR A 241 -17.23 -14.84 7.88
C THR A 241 -17.81 -14.47 6.53
N ARG A 242 -18.14 -13.19 6.32
CA ARG A 242 -18.47 -12.67 5.00
C ARG A 242 -17.18 -12.38 4.24
N VAL A 243 -17.10 -12.81 2.99
CA VAL A 243 -15.90 -12.67 2.16
C VAL A 243 -16.27 -11.95 0.87
N ALA A 244 -15.64 -10.79 0.63
CA ALA A 244 -16.03 -9.90 -0.44
C ALA A 244 -14.87 -9.58 -1.40
N ALA A 245 -15.20 -9.28 -2.66
CA ALA A 245 -14.31 -8.63 -3.62
C ALA A 245 -14.76 -7.17 -3.79
N LEU A 246 -13.99 -6.23 -3.27
CA LEU A 246 -14.33 -4.81 -3.17
C LEU A 246 -13.13 -3.97 -3.67
N PRO A 247 -12.95 -3.83 -4.99
CA PRO A 247 -11.78 -3.13 -5.53
C PRO A 247 -11.76 -1.67 -5.08
N ILE A 248 -10.62 -1.25 -4.49
CA ILE A 248 -10.39 0.17 -4.19
C ILE A 248 -10.30 0.99 -5.48
N SER A 249 -10.66 2.24 -5.44
CA SER A 249 -10.57 3.16 -6.56
C SER A 249 -9.94 4.50 -6.12
N ILE A 250 -9.83 5.41 -7.07
CA ILE A 250 -9.36 6.79 -6.88
C ILE A 250 -10.53 7.75 -6.70
N ASP A 251 -10.27 8.93 -6.18
CA ASP A 251 -11.19 10.06 -6.26
C ASP A 251 -11.10 10.71 -7.65
N PHE A 252 -11.81 10.12 -8.60
CA PHE A 252 -11.83 10.60 -9.99
C PHE A 252 -12.26 12.06 -10.11
N LYS A 253 -13.21 12.51 -9.29
CA LYS A 253 -13.70 13.90 -9.35
C LYS A 253 -12.61 14.90 -9.00
N GLU A 254 -11.80 14.58 -8.00
CA GLU A 254 -10.68 15.42 -7.59
C GLU A 254 -9.57 15.44 -8.64
N PHE A 255 -9.22 14.30 -9.23
CA PHE A 255 -8.27 14.25 -10.35
C PHE A 255 -8.76 15.06 -11.54
N ALA A 256 -10.02 14.87 -11.96
CA ALA A 256 -10.61 15.62 -13.07
C ALA A 256 -10.66 17.14 -12.78
N ARG A 257 -10.97 17.52 -11.53
CA ARG A 257 -10.97 18.93 -11.12
C ARG A 257 -9.57 19.56 -11.23
N ILE A 258 -8.53 18.88 -10.74
CA ILE A 258 -7.14 19.38 -10.85
C ILE A 258 -6.72 19.44 -12.31
N ALA A 259 -7.01 18.41 -13.10
CA ALA A 259 -6.69 18.33 -14.52
C ALA A 259 -7.31 19.48 -15.33
N GLY A 260 -8.49 19.98 -14.95
CA GLY A 260 -9.17 21.09 -15.62
C GLY A 260 -8.72 22.49 -15.19
N THR A 261 -7.68 22.63 -14.35
CA THR A 261 -7.21 23.95 -13.91
C THR A 261 -6.27 24.60 -14.94
N PHE A 262 -6.28 25.94 -15.02
CA PHE A 262 -5.34 26.70 -15.84
C PHE A 262 -3.88 26.40 -15.49
N LYS A 263 -3.57 26.24 -14.20
CA LYS A 263 -2.23 25.86 -13.72
C LYS A 263 -1.77 24.50 -14.27
N ALA A 264 -2.69 23.54 -14.40
CA ALA A 264 -2.37 22.26 -15.00
C ALA A 264 -2.09 22.40 -16.51
N GLU A 265 -2.85 23.25 -17.21
CA GLU A 265 -2.65 23.53 -18.63
C GLU A 265 -1.29 24.17 -18.90
N GLU A 266 -0.89 25.18 -18.11
CA GLU A 266 0.43 25.80 -18.22
C GLU A 266 1.56 24.77 -18.04
N LYS A 267 1.45 23.88 -17.02
CA LYS A 267 2.43 22.83 -16.79
C LYS A 267 2.47 21.79 -17.91
N VAL A 268 1.34 21.44 -18.49
CA VAL A 268 1.28 20.53 -19.64
C VAL A 268 2.03 21.15 -20.82
N ALA A 269 1.80 22.43 -21.13
CA ALA A 269 2.50 23.15 -22.18
C ALA A 269 4.03 23.20 -21.93
N GLU A 270 4.42 23.47 -20.66
CA GLU A 270 5.83 23.44 -20.23
C GLU A 270 6.47 22.08 -20.46
N TYR A 271 5.82 20.98 -20.04
CA TYR A 271 6.36 19.64 -20.25
C TYR A 271 6.46 19.27 -21.73
N ARG A 272 5.43 19.58 -22.53
CA ARG A 272 5.44 19.33 -23.97
C ARG A 272 6.54 20.13 -24.70
N TYR A 273 6.82 21.35 -24.24
CA TYR A 273 7.91 22.16 -24.79
C TYR A 273 9.29 21.64 -24.38
N ASN A 274 9.46 21.26 -23.12
CA ASN A 274 10.76 20.83 -22.57
C ASN A 274 11.17 19.41 -23.02
N PHE A 275 10.20 18.53 -23.28
CA PHE A 275 10.47 17.19 -23.78
C PHE A 275 10.42 17.19 -25.31
N SER A 276 11.60 17.30 -25.92
CA SER A 276 11.75 17.37 -27.38
C SER A 276 11.47 16.02 -28.07
N CYS A 277 10.23 15.52 -27.93
CA CYS A 277 9.78 14.27 -28.57
C CYS A 277 8.30 14.37 -28.97
N GLU A 278 7.90 13.56 -29.96
CA GLU A 278 6.52 13.52 -30.43
C GLU A 278 5.58 12.89 -29.40
N HIS A 279 6.07 11.83 -28.71
CA HIS A 279 5.29 11.04 -27.76
C HIS A 279 5.99 10.87 -26.42
N ILE A 280 5.23 11.07 -25.35
CA ILE A 280 5.68 10.90 -23.97
C ILE A 280 5.06 9.62 -23.40
N MET A 281 5.92 8.67 -23.03
CA MET A 281 5.53 7.55 -22.18
C MET A 281 5.78 7.90 -20.73
N LEU A 282 4.85 7.59 -19.82
CA LEU A 282 4.97 7.92 -18.40
C LEU A 282 4.86 6.66 -17.53
N GLY A 283 5.91 6.38 -16.78
CA GLY A 283 5.93 5.40 -15.69
C GLY A 283 5.96 6.11 -14.33
N VAL A 284 5.01 5.82 -13.48
CA VAL A 284 4.95 6.32 -12.09
C VAL A 284 4.87 5.13 -11.15
N ASP A 285 5.92 4.92 -10.36
CA ASP A 285 6.01 3.76 -9.48
C ASP A 285 6.62 4.14 -8.13
N ARG A 286 6.30 3.38 -7.09
CA ARG A 286 7.16 3.32 -5.91
C ARG A 286 8.38 2.47 -6.24
N LEU A 287 9.50 2.78 -5.62
CA LEU A 287 10.65 1.88 -5.66
C LEU A 287 10.27 0.56 -5.01
N ASP A 288 9.92 -0.44 -5.80
CA ASP A 288 9.47 -1.75 -5.35
C ASP A 288 9.70 -2.79 -6.47
N TYR A 289 10.28 -3.93 -6.11
CA TYR A 289 10.60 -5.00 -7.07
C TYR A 289 9.34 -5.63 -7.69
N THR A 290 8.16 -5.46 -7.08
CA THR A 290 6.89 -5.93 -7.66
C THR A 290 6.41 -5.09 -8.85
N LYS A 291 6.99 -3.91 -9.05
CA LYS A 291 6.56 -2.96 -10.09
C LYS A 291 7.17 -3.23 -11.47
N GLY A 292 8.13 -4.14 -11.57
CA GLY A 292 8.73 -4.51 -12.86
C GLY A 292 9.43 -3.33 -13.55
N ILE A 293 10.12 -2.48 -12.78
CA ILE A 293 10.78 -1.29 -13.33
C ILE A 293 11.98 -1.66 -14.21
N PRO A 294 12.86 -2.61 -13.80
CA PRO A 294 13.92 -3.11 -14.68
C PRO A 294 13.36 -3.70 -15.98
N GLU A 295 12.31 -4.52 -15.90
CA GLU A 295 11.65 -5.13 -17.05
C GLU A 295 11.04 -4.06 -17.97
N LYS A 296 10.47 -2.99 -17.41
CA LYS A 296 9.96 -1.83 -18.15
C LYS A 296 11.07 -1.16 -18.95
N LEU A 297 12.21 -0.89 -18.31
CA LEU A 297 13.36 -0.26 -18.96
C LEU A 297 13.96 -1.14 -20.06
N LEU A 298 14.09 -2.45 -19.80
CA LEU A 298 14.55 -3.41 -20.81
C LEU A 298 13.59 -3.53 -21.99
N ALA A 299 12.28 -3.52 -21.73
CA ALA A 299 11.28 -3.52 -22.80
C ALA A 299 11.36 -2.25 -23.66
N PHE A 300 11.55 -1.08 -23.04
CA PHE A 300 11.72 0.19 -23.73
C PHE A 300 13.02 0.20 -24.56
N ARG A 301 14.15 -0.26 -24.00
CA ARG A 301 15.41 -0.44 -24.72
C ARG A 301 15.23 -1.33 -25.94
N THR A 302 14.60 -2.51 -25.76
CA THR A 302 14.34 -3.45 -26.86
C THR A 302 13.47 -2.83 -27.95
N ALA A 303 12.51 -1.97 -27.59
CA ALA A 303 11.70 -1.24 -28.57
C ALA A 303 12.57 -0.28 -29.40
N LEU A 304 13.48 0.49 -28.80
CA LEU A 304 14.39 1.39 -29.50
C LEU A 304 15.42 0.65 -30.38
N GLU A 305 15.83 -0.56 -29.96
CA GLU A 305 16.71 -1.42 -30.77
C GLU A 305 16.00 -1.95 -32.01
N ARG A 306 14.77 -2.49 -31.84
CA ARG A 306 14.03 -3.17 -32.92
C ARG A 306 13.32 -2.22 -33.88
N TYR A 307 12.97 -1.03 -33.41
CA TYR A 307 12.19 -0.04 -34.12
C TYR A 307 12.93 1.31 -34.13
N PRO A 308 13.99 1.46 -34.97
CA PRO A 308 14.78 2.69 -34.99
C PRO A 308 13.97 3.97 -35.29
N GLU A 309 12.80 3.82 -35.93
CA GLU A 309 11.86 4.92 -36.19
C GLU A 309 11.20 5.52 -34.93
N LEU A 310 11.33 4.86 -33.79
CA LEU A 310 10.89 5.40 -32.48
C LEU A 310 11.91 6.33 -31.84
N ARG A 311 13.19 6.24 -32.30
CA ARG A 311 14.26 7.10 -31.77
C ARG A 311 13.96 8.56 -32.09
N GLU A 312 14.29 9.44 -31.17
CA GLU A 312 14.00 10.88 -31.23
C GLU A 312 12.49 11.24 -31.18
N LYS A 313 11.60 10.25 -31.32
CA LYS A 313 10.15 10.47 -31.29
C LYS A 313 9.50 10.15 -29.95
N VAL A 314 10.04 9.19 -29.21
CA VAL A 314 9.45 8.70 -27.95
C VAL A 314 10.43 8.84 -26.80
N SER A 315 10.02 9.48 -25.72
CA SER A 315 10.78 9.48 -24.45
C SER A 315 9.96 8.84 -23.33
N LEU A 316 10.66 8.08 -22.47
CA LEU A 316 10.09 7.52 -21.26
C LEU A 316 10.42 8.41 -20.06
N ILE A 317 9.41 9.02 -19.45
CA ILE A 317 9.53 9.66 -18.15
C ILE A 317 9.27 8.59 -17.07
N GLN A 318 10.29 8.29 -16.27
CA GLN A 318 10.16 7.34 -15.17
C GLN A 318 10.29 8.08 -13.81
N LEU A 319 9.16 8.28 -13.14
CA LEU A 319 9.10 8.81 -11.79
C LEU A 319 9.08 7.67 -10.78
N ILE A 320 10.05 7.64 -9.88
CA ILE A 320 10.16 6.62 -8.83
C ILE A 320 10.10 7.26 -7.44
N VAL A 321 9.03 6.96 -6.72
CA VAL A 321 8.86 7.42 -5.33
C VAL A 321 9.65 6.51 -4.39
N PRO A 322 10.57 7.04 -3.57
CA PRO A 322 11.32 6.24 -2.60
C PRO A 322 10.42 5.43 -1.67
N SER A 323 10.81 4.19 -1.39
CA SER A 323 10.11 3.30 -0.46
C SER A 323 11.12 2.37 0.20
N ARG A 324 10.94 2.06 1.50
CA ARG A 324 11.70 1.05 2.25
C ARG A 324 13.22 1.13 2.04
N GLN A 325 13.78 2.34 2.08
CA GLN A 325 15.18 2.62 1.73
C GLN A 325 16.20 1.86 2.61
N ASP A 326 15.80 1.47 3.82
CA ASP A 326 16.62 0.73 4.77
C ASP A 326 16.72 -0.78 4.46
N VAL A 327 15.93 -1.29 3.49
CA VAL A 327 15.93 -2.70 3.12
C VAL A 327 16.94 -2.94 1.98
N PRO A 328 17.95 -3.84 2.15
CA PRO A 328 19.01 -4.04 1.15
C PRO A 328 18.52 -4.41 -0.26
N ALA A 329 17.40 -5.15 -0.36
CA ALA A 329 16.80 -5.51 -1.64
C ALA A 329 16.36 -4.28 -2.45
N TYR A 330 15.85 -3.25 -1.79
CA TYR A 330 15.40 -2.00 -2.42
C TYR A 330 16.58 -1.12 -2.85
N GLN A 331 17.69 -1.14 -2.11
CA GLN A 331 18.92 -0.46 -2.54
C GLN A 331 19.53 -1.12 -3.78
N ARG A 332 19.57 -2.46 -3.82
CA ARG A 332 20.03 -3.19 -5.02
C ARG A 332 19.16 -2.87 -6.23
N LEU A 333 17.84 -2.88 -6.06
CA LEU A 333 16.90 -2.51 -7.12
C LEU A 333 17.13 -1.09 -7.63
N LYS A 334 17.36 -0.12 -6.73
CA LYS A 334 17.67 1.27 -7.11
C LYS A 334 18.93 1.34 -7.99
N ASN A 335 20.01 0.68 -7.56
CA ASN A 335 21.27 0.67 -8.29
C ASN A 335 21.10 0.01 -9.68
N GLU A 336 20.35 -1.08 -9.78
CA GLU A 336 20.03 -1.74 -11.06
C GLU A 336 19.26 -0.82 -12.00
N ILE A 337 18.23 -0.12 -11.49
CA ILE A 337 17.45 0.83 -12.28
C ILE A 337 18.34 1.98 -12.79
N GLU A 338 19.16 2.57 -11.93
CA GLU A 338 20.04 3.69 -12.31
C GLU A 338 21.10 3.25 -13.31
N MET A 339 21.61 2.04 -13.20
CA MET A 339 22.52 1.44 -14.19
C MET A 339 21.83 1.26 -15.54
N LEU A 340 20.61 0.70 -15.57
CA LEU A 340 19.84 0.52 -16.81
C LEU A 340 19.51 1.86 -17.49
N VAL A 341 19.09 2.86 -16.72
CA VAL A 341 18.84 4.22 -17.23
C VAL A 341 20.11 4.79 -17.85
N SER A 342 21.26 4.67 -17.17
CA SER A 342 22.55 5.15 -17.67
C SER A 342 22.96 4.44 -18.95
N GLN A 343 22.79 3.12 -19.04
CA GLN A 343 23.10 2.34 -20.26
C GLN A 343 22.21 2.76 -21.43
N ILE A 344 20.89 2.86 -21.23
CA ILE A 344 19.95 3.24 -22.31
C ILE A 344 20.26 4.66 -22.80
N ASN A 345 20.45 5.60 -21.87
CA ASN A 345 20.78 6.97 -22.26
C ASN A 345 22.16 7.07 -22.92
N GLY A 346 23.17 6.34 -22.45
CA GLY A 346 24.49 6.29 -23.08
C GLY A 346 24.47 5.72 -24.50
N GLU A 347 23.58 4.78 -24.79
CA GLU A 347 23.48 4.12 -26.09
C GLU A 347 22.66 4.92 -27.11
N PHE A 348 21.59 5.60 -26.70
CA PHE A 348 20.62 6.17 -27.65
C PHE A 348 20.50 7.70 -27.60
N THR A 349 21.06 8.40 -26.62
CA THR A 349 20.96 9.88 -26.57
C THR A 349 21.57 10.54 -27.79
N THR A 350 20.84 11.48 -28.37
CA THR A 350 21.31 12.37 -29.45
C THR A 350 21.20 13.83 -29.02
N PRO A 351 21.86 14.79 -29.70
CA PRO A 351 21.68 16.20 -29.42
C PRO A 351 20.20 16.61 -29.49
N GLY A 352 19.65 17.05 -28.36
CA GLY A 352 18.25 17.47 -28.26
C GLY A 352 17.25 16.38 -27.83
N TRP A 353 17.65 15.12 -27.67
CA TRP A 353 16.76 14.06 -27.25
C TRP A 353 17.41 13.11 -26.24
N ILE A 354 16.66 12.81 -25.16
CA ILE A 354 17.03 11.88 -24.10
C ILE A 354 15.97 10.77 -24.04
N PRO A 355 16.34 9.47 -24.23
CA PRO A 355 15.40 8.35 -24.22
C PRO A 355 14.64 8.20 -22.88
N VAL A 356 15.37 8.21 -21.76
CA VAL A 356 14.78 8.01 -20.43
C VAL A 356 15.05 9.20 -19.54
N ILE A 357 13.99 9.88 -19.14
CA ILE A 357 14.02 10.98 -18.17
C ILE A 357 13.67 10.38 -16.82
N TYR A 358 14.69 10.22 -15.97
CA TYR A 358 14.57 9.56 -14.68
C TYR A 358 14.50 10.57 -13.53
N LYS A 359 13.47 10.41 -12.66
CA LYS A 359 13.32 11.20 -11.43
C LYS A 359 13.10 10.28 -10.23
N HIS A 360 14.06 10.28 -9.30
CA HIS A 360 13.94 9.62 -8.00
C HIS A 360 13.48 10.63 -6.95
N GLY A 361 12.22 10.54 -6.53
CA GLY A 361 11.60 11.48 -5.59
C GLY A 361 10.09 11.54 -5.74
N SER A 362 9.42 12.30 -4.90
CA SER A 362 8.00 12.60 -5.03
C SER A 362 7.78 13.93 -5.77
N VAL A 363 6.63 14.06 -6.39
CA VAL A 363 6.15 15.32 -6.97
C VAL A 363 4.84 15.72 -6.32
N PRO A 364 4.51 17.01 -6.22
CA PRO A 364 3.19 17.46 -5.79
C PRO A 364 2.08 16.89 -6.67
N ARG A 365 0.88 16.73 -6.11
CA ARG A 365 -0.25 16.11 -6.80
C ARG A 365 -0.67 16.87 -8.07
N ASP A 366 -0.62 18.17 -8.05
CA ASP A 366 -0.92 19.01 -9.21
C ASP A 366 0.10 18.84 -10.35
N GLU A 367 1.37 18.67 -10.00
CA GLU A 367 2.44 18.36 -10.94
C GLU A 367 2.27 16.94 -11.52
N LEU A 368 1.92 15.94 -10.68
CA LEU A 368 1.64 14.59 -11.12
C LEU A 368 0.48 14.53 -12.12
N VAL A 369 -0.62 15.23 -11.84
CA VAL A 369 -1.77 15.32 -12.74
C VAL A 369 -1.39 16.00 -14.08
N ALA A 370 -0.55 17.01 -14.05
CA ALA A 370 -0.06 17.65 -15.27
C ALA A 370 0.83 16.69 -16.10
N LEU A 371 1.66 15.86 -15.45
CA LEU A 371 2.44 14.82 -16.13
C LEU A 371 1.52 13.76 -16.77
N TYR A 372 0.45 13.32 -16.08
CA TYR A 372 -0.54 12.40 -16.67
C TYR A 372 -1.21 13.00 -17.91
N ARG A 373 -1.57 14.28 -17.88
CA ARG A 373 -2.14 14.97 -19.04
C ARG A 373 -1.14 15.20 -20.18
N ALA A 374 0.13 15.39 -19.84
CA ALA A 374 1.18 15.58 -20.82
C ALA A 374 1.60 14.28 -21.50
N ALA A 375 1.37 13.13 -20.87
CA ALA A 375 1.72 11.83 -21.42
C ALA A 375 0.71 11.35 -22.48
N ASP A 376 1.21 10.66 -23.50
CA ASP A 376 0.39 9.98 -24.51
C ASP A 376 0.12 8.53 -24.08
N ILE A 377 1.06 7.91 -23.34
CA ILE A 377 1.01 6.52 -22.94
C ILE A 377 1.33 6.38 -21.45
N GLY A 378 0.39 5.85 -20.65
CA GLY A 378 0.66 5.39 -19.30
C GLY A 378 1.32 4.02 -19.33
N PHE A 379 2.59 3.92 -18.86
CA PHE A 379 3.37 2.68 -18.95
C PHE A 379 3.44 1.97 -17.58
N VAL A 380 2.45 1.12 -17.32
CA VAL A 380 2.31 0.34 -16.08
C VAL A 380 2.70 -1.12 -16.33
N THR A 381 3.72 -1.62 -15.64
CA THR A 381 4.34 -2.94 -15.90
C THR A 381 4.48 -3.80 -14.64
N SER A 382 3.67 -3.57 -13.61
CA SER A 382 3.78 -4.36 -12.37
C SER A 382 3.75 -5.85 -12.65
N LEU A 383 4.72 -6.59 -12.14
CA LEU A 383 4.79 -8.06 -12.24
C LEU A 383 3.61 -8.71 -11.52
N LYS A 384 3.29 -8.17 -10.35
CA LYS A 384 2.08 -8.51 -9.60
C LYS A 384 1.68 -7.35 -8.69
N ASP A 385 0.40 -7.01 -8.69
CA ASP A 385 -0.15 -5.93 -7.87
C ASP A 385 -1.56 -6.30 -7.37
N GLY A 386 -1.91 -5.84 -6.18
CA GLY A 386 -3.26 -5.98 -5.64
C GLY A 386 -4.24 -5.08 -6.40
N MET A 387 -3.89 -3.80 -6.47
CA MET A 387 -4.60 -2.78 -7.25
C MET A 387 -3.61 -1.65 -7.55
N ASN A 388 -3.28 -1.47 -8.81
CA ASN A 388 -2.45 -0.34 -9.24
C ASN A 388 -3.35 0.89 -9.43
N LEU A 389 -3.26 1.86 -8.52
CA LEU A 389 -4.07 3.07 -8.58
C LEU A 389 -3.61 4.01 -9.70
N VAL A 390 -2.31 4.03 -10.02
CA VAL A 390 -1.76 4.83 -11.13
C VAL A 390 -2.44 4.49 -12.45
N SER A 391 -2.81 3.21 -12.67
CA SER A 391 -3.54 2.81 -13.88
C SER A 391 -4.99 3.32 -13.94
N LYS A 392 -5.48 3.92 -12.85
CA LYS A 392 -6.83 4.51 -12.74
C LYS A 392 -6.79 6.04 -12.70
N GLU A 393 -5.65 6.59 -12.37
CA GLU A 393 -5.37 8.02 -12.37
C GLU A 393 -5.18 8.55 -13.80
#